data_d774fd017673adc84f4a43390ddaf83f
#
_entry.id   d774fd017673adc84f4a43390ddaf83f
#
_cell.length_a   1.000
_cell.length_b   1.000
_cell.length_c   1.000
_cell.angle_alpha   90.00
_cell.angle_beta   90.00
_cell.angle_gamma   90.00
#
_symmetry.space_group_name_H-M   'P 1'
#
loop_
_entity.id
_entity.type
_entity.pdbx_description
1 polymer ?
#
loop_
_entity_poly.entity_id
_entity_poly.type
_entity_poly.pdbx_seq_one_letter_code
_entity_poly.pdbx_strand_id
1 'polypeptide(L)'
;MILFNTLMIGLREIGSHWFRSALTILGVVLGIVSLVTMSAIVKGMENAMKDQMVVYGGADKINIDEDEPPTYQEHKQDYSPGITVQDAYALKKNATLLQCISPEMRWSYGRASYQDKRTYLSSFVGVWPDIMEMDGHEIEFGRFFSSYEDHIAKNVCVIGADIRDRLFGPTNPDGTPLDPVGKKININYVPFEVVGMYKKMESEADRKKREYQLKQQQSRSGPARGGTFGRSSRHRDRFWQRNNVAHVPLNTMWMKFRMATSSSSSSIKDRFSTSKSSEPEVFAPDPKLSDLDVKALNVDVLEKAMGQIRNVMTRSHNGIEDFSFRTQESVLTNINKRLNSAQIIRGIIA
;
A
#
# COMPACT_ATOMS: atom_id res chain seq x y z
N MET A 1 57.30 32.55 -6.64
CA MET A 1 57.91 32.20 -7.93
C MET A 1 58.09 30.67 -8.09
N ILE A 2 58.63 29.95 -7.09
CA ILE A 2 58.91 28.50 -7.20
C ILE A 2 57.67 27.68 -7.51
N LEU A 3 56.54 27.89 -6.81
CA LEU A 3 55.27 27.17 -7.03
C LEU A 3 54.66 27.37 -8.43
N PHE A 4 54.81 28.59 -9.00
CA PHE A 4 54.32 28.89 -10.34
C PHE A 4 55.14 28.17 -11.41
N ASN A 5 56.48 28.15 -11.25
CA ASN A 5 57.38 27.43 -12.15
C ASN A 5 57.12 25.89 -12.10
N THR A 6 56.92 25.35 -10.91
CA THR A 6 56.60 23.91 -10.76
C THR A 6 55.28 23.55 -11.42
N LEU A 7 54.25 24.42 -11.29
CA LEU A 7 52.95 24.23 -11.95
C LEU A 7 53.10 24.26 -13.48
N MET A 8 53.87 25.22 -14.01
CA MET A 8 54.11 25.35 -15.46
C MET A 8 54.91 24.17 -16.04
N ILE A 9 55.88 23.65 -15.29
CA ILE A 9 56.61 22.44 -15.70
C ILE A 9 55.67 21.24 -15.73
N GLY A 10 54.81 21.06 -14.71
CA GLY A 10 53.85 19.98 -14.66
C GLY A 10 52.82 20.04 -15.82
N LEU A 11 52.33 21.24 -16.15
CA LEU A 11 51.40 21.43 -17.30
C LEU A 11 52.07 21.12 -18.64
N ARG A 12 53.36 21.48 -18.79
CA ARG A 12 54.15 21.19 -20.00
C ARG A 12 54.43 19.70 -20.17
N GLU A 13 54.67 18.98 -19.07
CA GLU A 13 54.86 17.53 -19.03
C GLU A 13 53.59 16.80 -19.45
N ILE A 14 52.41 17.24 -18.94
CA ILE A 14 51.11 16.72 -19.32
C ILE A 14 50.88 16.92 -20.84
N GLY A 15 51.24 18.09 -21.39
CA GLY A 15 51.11 18.37 -22.82
C GLY A 15 52.04 17.52 -23.70
N SER A 16 53.27 17.22 -23.23
CA SER A 16 54.24 16.41 -23.95
C SER A 16 53.83 14.93 -24.09
N HIS A 17 53.07 14.41 -23.11
CA HIS A 17 52.57 13.04 -23.09
C HIS A 17 51.03 12.97 -22.96
N TRP A 18 50.35 13.80 -23.72
CA TRP A 18 48.87 14.01 -23.60
C TRP A 18 48.05 12.72 -23.61
N PHE A 19 48.45 11.72 -24.42
CA PHE A 19 47.73 10.45 -24.53
C PHE A 19 47.82 9.62 -23.24
N ARG A 20 49.01 9.58 -22.62
CA ARG A 20 49.21 8.88 -21.34
C ARG A 20 48.46 9.59 -20.21
N SER A 21 48.56 10.93 -20.18
CA SER A 21 47.84 11.73 -19.18
C SER A 21 46.31 11.64 -19.34
N ALA A 22 45.83 11.65 -20.58
CA ALA A 22 44.39 11.45 -20.85
C ALA A 22 43.90 10.07 -20.40
N LEU A 23 44.69 9.02 -20.64
CA LEU A 23 44.33 7.66 -20.23
C LEU A 23 44.28 7.49 -18.70
N THR A 24 45.26 8.08 -17.99
CA THR A 24 45.27 8.05 -16.52
C THR A 24 44.13 8.86 -15.91
N ILE A 25 43.87 10.04 -16.44
CA ILE A 25 42.73 10.87 -16.02
C ILE A 25 41.40 10.13 -16.29
N LEU A 26 41.27 9.52 -17.47
CA LEU A 26 40.06 8.73 -17.80
C LEU A 26 39.83 7.59 -16.81
N GLY A 27 40.92 6.86 -16.44
CA GLY A 27 40.82 5.79 -15.44
C GLY A 27 40.37 6.29 -14.07
N VAL A 28 40.92 7.42 -13.60
CA VAL A 28 40.51 8.04 -12.33
C VAL A 28 39.07 8.52 -12.39
N VAL A 29 38.67 9.21 -13.49
CA VAL A 29 37.31 9.68 -13.68
C VAL A 29 36.30 8.53 -13.67
N LEU A 30 36.60 7.44 -14.42
CA LEU A 30 35.75 6.24 -14.44
C LEU A 30 35.61 5.59 -13.06
N GLY A 31 36.72 5.54 -12.30
CA GLY A 31 36.70 5.04 -10.91
C GLY A 31 35.79 5.87 -10.01
N ILE A 32 35.93 7.20 -10.06
CA ILE A 32 35.08 8.10 -9.26
C ILE A 32 33.60 8.02 -9.69
N VAL A 33 33.33 8.03 -10.99
CA VAL A 33 31.98 7.91 -11.53
C VAL A 33 31.33 6.60 -11.08
N SER A 34 32.05 5.50 -11.15
CA SER A 34 31.56 4.18 -10.68
C SER A 34 31.20 4.21 -9.20
N LEU A 35 32.08 4.78 -8.35
CA LEU A 35 31.84 4.87 -6.91
C LEU A 35 30.64 5.77 -6.54
N VAL A 36 30.55 6.93 -7.20
CA VAL A 36 29.41 7.85 -7.01
C VAL A 36 28.10 7.21 -7.48
N THR A 37 28.12 6.53 -8.63
CA THR A 37 26.93 5.85 -9.16
C THR A 37 26.47 4.75 -8.22
N MET A 38 27.41 3.93 -7.69
CA MET A 38 27.08 2.89 -6.73
C MET A 38 26.46 3.47 -5.45
N SER A 39 27.03 4.54 -4.91
CA SER A 39 26.50 5.23 -3.73
C SER A 39 25.09 5.79 -3.98
N ALA A 40 24.85 6.35 -5.16
CA ALA A 40 23.55 6.88 -5.54
C ALA A 40 22.49 5.78 -5.65
N ILE A 41 22.86 4.62 -6.22
CA ILE A 41 21.96 3.45 -6.32
C ILE A 41 21.61 2.92 -4.92
N VAL A 42 22.61 2.73 -4.04
CA VAL A 42 22.38 2.26 -2.67
C VAL A 42 21.45 3.22 -1.92
N LYS A 43 21.68 4.53 -2.01
CA LYS A 43 20.81 5.53 -1.38
C LYS A 43 19.40 5.53 -1.95
N GLY A 44 19.28 5.34 -3.26
CA GLY A 44 17.97 5.17 -3.92
C GLY A 44 17.22 3.95 -3.43
N MET A 45 17.91 2.83 -3.23
CA MET A 45 17.31 1.61 -2.67
C MET A 45 16.89 1.80 -1.21
N GLU A 46 17.72 2.42 -0.37
CA GLU A 46 17.40 2.72 1.02
C GLU A 46 16.12 3.57 1.14
N ASN A 47 16.03 4.65 0.35
CA ASN A 47 14.85 5.49 0.34
C ASN A 47 13.61 4.72 -0.15
N ALA A 48 13.78 3.87 -1.18
CA ALA A 48 12.70 3.02 -1.67
C ALA A 48 12.20 2.02 -0.62
N MET A 49 13.09 1.47 0.21
CA MET A 49 12.70 0.59 1.32
C MET A 49 11.95 1.36 2.41
N LYS A 50 12.41 2.57 2.78
CA LYS A 50 11.71 3.42 3.75
C LYS A 50 10.30 3.78 3.27
N ASP A 51 10.15 4.17 2.00
CA ASP A 51 8.83 4.45 1.42
C ASP A 51 7.92 3.21 1.47
N GLN A 52 8.47 2.01 1.22
CA GLN A 52 7.71 0.76 1.36
C GLN A 52 7.25 0.52 2.81
N MET A 53 8.13 0.72 3.79
CA MET A 53 7.77 0.56 5.21
C MET A 53 6.57 1.43 5.59
N VAL A 54 6.55 2.68 5.15
CA VAL A 54 5.43 3.59 5.38
C VAL A 54 4.16 3.11 4.68
N VAL A 55 4.27 2.62 3.44
CA VAL A 55 3.11 2.13 2.66
C VAL A 55 2.47 0.90 3.31
N TYR A 56 3.23 0.04 3.95
CA TYR A 56 2.71 -1.19 4.58
C TYR A 56 2.25 -1.02 6.04
N GLY A 57 2.34 0.18 6.62
CA GLY A 57 1.87 0.46 7.98
C GLY A 57 2.86 0.14 9.11
N GLY A 58 4.13 -0.14 8.77
CA GLY A 58 5.19 -0.40 9.75
C GLY A 58 5.75 -1.83 9.69
N ALA A 59 6.86 -2.05 10.39
CA ALA A 59 7.54 -3.36 10.44
C ALA A 59 6.87 -4.34 11.42
N ASP A 60 6.01 -3.84 12.29
CA ASP A 60 5.27 -4.54 13.34
C ASP A 60 3.88 -5.05 12.89
N LYS A 61 3.52 -4.78 11.62
CA LYS A 61 2.27 -5.24 11.01
C LYS A 61 2.41 -6.67 10.49
N ILE A 62 1.42 -7.50 10.79
CA ILE A 62 1.25 -8.87 10.30
C ILE A 62 -0.07 -8.92 9.56
N ASN A 63 -0.04 -9.34 8.30
CA ASN A 63 -1.25 -9.67 7.54
C ASN A 63 -1.49 -11.17 7.67
N ILE A 64 -2.70 -11.55 7.98
CA ILE A 64 -3.15 -12.93 8.02
C ILE A 64 -4.02 -13.13 6.79
N ASP A 65 -3.56 -13.97 5.88
CA ASP A 65 -4.25 -14.30 4.63
C ASP A 65 -4.79 -15.73 4.70
N GLU A 66 -5.91 -15.98 4.03
CA GLU A 66 -6.41 -17.34 3.80
C GLU A 66 -5.40 -18.10 2.91
N ASP A 67 -5.08 -19.33 3.28
CA ASP A 67 -4.15 -20.18 2.54
C ASP A 67 -4.71 -21.61 2.47
N GLU A 68 -4.20 -22.41 1.54
CA GLU A 68 -4.59 -23.80 1.46
C GLU A 68 -3.97 -24.59 2.62
N PRO A 69 -4.73 -25.52 3.24
CA PRO A 69 -4.18 -26.37 4.29
C PRO A 69 -2.94 -27.14 3.81
N PRO A 70 -1.94 -27.36 4.68
CA PRO A 70 -0.76 -28.12 4.32
C PRO A 70 -1.09 -29.51 3.79
N THR A 71 -0.23 -30.11 2.97
CA THR A 71 -0.44 -31.41 2.31
C THR A 71 -0.88 -32.52 3.25
N TYR A 72 -0.43 -32.51 4.51
CA TYR A 72 -0.85 -33.50 5.53
C TYR A 72 -2.28 -33.27 6.04
N GLN A 73 -2.89 -32.12 5.78
CA GLN A 73 -4.26 -31.76 6.13
C GLN A 73 -5.17 -31.57 4.91
N GLU A 74 -4.71 -31.84 3.69
CA GLU A 74 -5.45 -31.66 2.44
C GLU A 74 -6.84 -32.30 2.46
N HIS A 75 -6.98 -33.45 3.15
CA HIS A 75 -8.25 -34.13 3.35
C HIS A 75 -9.27 -33.35 4.20
N LYS A 76 -8.85 -32.25 4.84
CA LYS A 76 -9.71 -31.36 5.63
C LYS A 76 -10.05 -30.06 4.90
N GLN A 77 -9.62 -29.88 3.67
CA GLN A 77 -9.80 -28.64 2.91
C GLN A 77 -11.27 -28.23 2.81
N ASP A 78 -12.18 -29.18 2.63
CA ASP A 78 -13.63 -28.92 2.56
C ASP A 78 -14.22 -28.42 3.90
N TYR A 79 -13.52 -28.62 5.01
CA TYR A 79 -13.91 -28.17 6.35
C TYR A 79 -13.18 -26.89 6.78
N SER A 80 -12.37 -26.28 5.91
CA SER A 80 -11.65 -25.03 6.18
C SER A 80 -12.65 -23.87 6.28
N PRO A 81 -12.78 -23.22 7.46
CA PRO A 81 -13.71 -22.12 7.61
C PRO A 81 -13.26 -20.85 6.87
N GLY A 82 -11.95 -20.72 6.60
CA GLY A 82 -11.31 -19.49 6.17
C GLY A 82 -11.32 -18.44 7.29
N ILE A 83 -10.81 -17.26 7.01
CA ILE A 83 -10.71 -16.18 8.00
C ILE A 83 -12.07 -15.52 8.21
N THR A 84 -12.52 -15.42 9.46
CA THR A 84 -13.83 -14.89 9.86
C THR A 84 -13.72 -13.70 10.82
N VAL A 85 -14.82 -12.98 11.01
CA VAL A 85 -14.88 -11.91 12.02
C VAL A 85 -14.74 -12.48 13.44
N GLN A 86 -15.15 -13.73 13.67
CA GLN A 86 -14.99 -14.39 14.98
C GLN A 86 -13.52 -14.57 15.34
N ASP A 87 -12.65 -14.81 14.36
CA ASP A 87 -11.20 -14.91 14.58
C ASP A 87 -10.63 -13.58 15.06
N ALA A 88 -11.09 -12.45 14.50
CA ALA A 88 -10.70 -11.13 14.97
C ALA A 88 -11.11 -10.90 16.43
N TYR A 89 -12.33 -11.31 16.82
CA TYR A 89 -12.76 -11.25 18.22
C TYR A 89 -11.99 -12.22 19.13
N ALA A 90 -11.69 -13.43 18.64
CA ALA A 90 -10.91 -14.40 19.38
C ALA A 90 -9.48 -13.90 19.64
N LEU A 91 -8.85 -13.30 18.64
CA LEU A 91 -7.53 -12.65 18.77
C LEU A 91 -7.58 -11.48 19.74
N LYS A 92 -8.58 -10.59 19.63
CA LYS A 92 -8.74 -9.44 20.53
C LYS A 92 -8.88 -9.86 21.99
N LYS A 93 -9.48 -11.01 22.24
CA LYS A 93 -9.69 -11.55 23.60
C LYS A 93 -8.47 -12.31 24.15
N ASN A 94 -7.74 -13.04 23.31
CA ASN A 94 -6.77 -14.03 23.78
C ASN A 94 -5.31 -13.68 23.44
N ALA A 95 -5.06 -12.78 22.50
CA ALA A 95 -3.70 -12.39 22.09
C ALA A 95 -3.30 -11.09 22.79
N THR A 96 -2.40 -11.21 23.79
CA THR A 96 -1.97 -10.08 24.62
C THR A 96 -0.79 -9.28 24.05
N LEU A 97 -0.11 -9.82 23.03
CA LEU A 97 1.03 -9.16 22.39
C LEU A 97 0.63 -8.32 21.17
N LEU A 98 -0.68 -8.15 20.94
CA LEU A 98 -1.22 -7.33 19.85
C LEU A 98 -1.64 -5.97 20.37
N GLN A 99 -1.31 -4.92 19.63
CA GLN A 99 -1.71 -3.55 19.89
C GLN A 99 -3.10 -3.27 19.34
N CYS A 100 -3.33 -3.59 18.07
CA CYS A 100 -4.62 -3.41 17.41
C CYS A 100 -4.86 -4.51 16.38
N ILE A 101 -6.14 -4.69 16.02
CA ILE A 101 -6.61 -5.72 15.09
C ILE A 101 -7.63 -5.05 14.18
N SER A 102 -7.49 -5.23 12.88
CA SER A 102 -8.44 -4.75 11.89
C SER A 102 -8.80 -5.85 10.91
N PRO A 103 -10.01 -6.43 11.02
CA PRO A 103 -10.54 -7.26 9.95
C PRO A 103 -10.83 -6.42 8.73
N GLU A 104 -10.50 -6.92 7.55
CA GLU A 104 -10.71 -6.27 6.27
C GLU A 104 -11.64 -7.09 5.38
N MET A 105 -12.62 -6.39 4.82
CA MET A 105 -13.49 -6.94 3.79
C MET A 105 -13.34 -6.09 2.53
N ARG A 106 -12.63 -6.61 1.53
CA ARG A 106 -12.23 -5.90 0.32
C ARG A 106 -13.19 -6.17 -0.82
N TRP A 107 -13.54 -5.10 -1.54
CA TRP A 107 -14.30 -5.17 -2.77
C TRP A 107 -13.42 -4.89 -3.99
N SER A 108 -13.38 -5.83 -4.94
CA SER A 108 -12.39 -5.82 -6.03
C SER A 108 -12.55 -4.67 -7.05
N TYR A 109 -13.72 -4.06 -7.19
CA TYR A 109 -13.98 -3.02 -8.22
C TYR A 109 -14.85 -1.90 -7.65
N GLY A 110 -14.23 -1.02 -6.86
CA GLY A 110 -14.92 0.17 -6.35
C GLY A 110 -15.04 1.26 -7.41
N ARG A 111 -16.23 1.80 -7.60
CA ARG A 111 -16.46 2.99 -8.41
C ARG A 111 -17.18 4.03 -7.58
N ALA A 112 -16.55 5.17 -7.39
CA ALA A 112 -17.16 6.32 -6.74
C ALA A 112 -17.68 7.31 -7.76
N SER A 113 -18.83 7.93 -7.49
CA SER A 113 -19.43 8.97 -8.32
C SER A 113 -20.04 10.08 -7.48
N TYR A 114 -19.91 11.31 -8.00
CA TYR A 114 -20.53 12.50 -7.45
C TYR A 114 -20.99 13.40 -8.59
N GLN A 115 -22.29 13.66 -8.68
CA GLN A 115 -22.89 14.33 -9.85
C GLN A 115 -22.47 13.62 -11.16
N ASP A 116 -21.88 14.34 -12.11
CA ASP A 116 -21.43 13.80 -13.40
C ASP A 116 -20.01 13.21 -13.37
N LYS A 117 -19.26 13.40 -12.26
CA LYS A 117 -17.90 12.91 -12.12
C LYS A 117 -17.86 11.50 -11.57
N ARG A 118 -16.98 10.67 -12.12
CA ARG A 118 -16.78 9.27 -11.72
C ARG A 118 -15.29 8.97 -11.61
N THR A 119 -14.95 8.14 -10.63
CA THR A 119 -13.58 7.64 -10.46
C THR A 119 -13.58 6.18 -10.03
N TYR A 120 -12.51 5.47 -10.40
CA TYR A 120 -12.26 4.12 -9.90
C TYR A 120 -11.47 4.21 -8.61
N LEU A 121 -11.83 3.40 -7.64
CA LEU A 121 -11.12 3.22 -6.39
C LEU A 121 -10.05 2.15 -6.59
N SER A 122 -8.83 2.39 -6.09
CA SER A 122 -7.81 1.35 -6.05
C SER A 122 -8.11 0.32 -4.97
N SER A 123 -8.74 0.77 -3.89
CA SER A 123 -9.15 -0.08 -2.78
C SER A 123 -10.45 0.46 -2.18
N PHE A 124 -11.45 -0.41 -2.07
CA PHE A 124 -12.69 -0.15 -1.37
C PHE A 124 -12.86 -1.23 -0.31
N VAL A 125 -12.73 -0.86 0.95
CA VAL A 125 -12.56 -1.81 2.06
C VAL A 125 -13.48 -1.45 3.22
N GLY A 126 -14.16 -2.47 3.74
CA GLY A 126 -14.82 -2.43 5.05
C GLY A 126 -13.81 -2.76 6.13
N VAL A 127 -13.69 -1.92 7.15
CA VAL A 127 -12.67 -2.04 8.20
C VAL A 127 -13.23 -1.68 9.56
N TRP A 128 -12.50 -2.06 10.62
CA TRP A 128 -12.75 -1.52 11.96
C TRP A 128 -12.03 -0.18 12.16
N PRO A 129 -12.46 0.64 13.14
CA PRO A 129 -11.81 1.93 13.43
C PRO A 129 -10.33 1.83 13.80
N ASP A 130 -9.90 0.68 14.32
CA ASP A 130 -8.52 0.40 14.73
C ASP A 130 -7.51 0.48 13.56
N ILE A 131 -7.99 0.45 12.28
CA ILE A 131 -7.15 0.61 11.08
C ILE A 131 -6.39 1.94 11.04
N MET A 132 -6.94 2.99 11.63
CA MET A 132 -6.30 4.30 11.67
C MET A 132 -4.93 4.25 12.35
N GLU A 133 -4.88 3.57 13.50
CA GLU A 133 -3.64 3.41 14.26
C GLU A 133 -2.68 2.42 13.57
N MET A 134 -3.26 1.39 12.96
CA MET A 134 -2.49 0.35 12.27
C MET A 134 -1.74 0.88 11.06
N ASP A 135 -2.43 1.60 10.19
CA ASP A 135 -1.89 2.07 8.92
C ASP A 135 -1.21 3.43 9.01
N GLY A 136 -1.28 4.11 10.16
CA GLY A 136 -0.71 5.43 10.34
C GLY A 136 -1.31 6.50 9.42
N HIS A 137 -2.58 6.34 9.05
CA HIS A 137 -3.30 7.36 8.29
C HIS A 137 -3.61 8.57 9.17
N GLU A 138 -3.35 9.76 8.66
CA GLU A 138 -3.76 11.02 9.29
C GLU A 138 -5.01 11.56 8.60
N ILE A 139 -5.95 12.11 9.38
CA ILE A 139 -7.13 12.80 8.84
C ILE A 139 -6.76 14.27 8.57
N GLU A 140 -7.07 14.75 7.37
CA GLU A 140 -6.92 16.16 7.01
C GLU A 140 -8.20 16.96 7.25
N PHE A 141 -9.36 16.38 6.90
CA PHE A 141 -10.68 16.97 7.12
C PHE A 141 -11.62 15.97 7.78
N GLY A 142 -12.42 16.46 8.72
CA GLY A 142 -13.43 15.66 9.41
C GLY A 142 -12.86 14.70 10.46
N ARG A 143 -13.40 13.51 10.50
CA ARG A 143 -13.05 12.45 11.47
C ARG A 143 -13.15 11.07 10.85
N PHE A 144 -12.63 10.08 11.55
CA PHE A 144 -12.90 8.69 11.23
C PHE A 144 -14.28 8.27 11.78
N PHE A 145 -14.86 7.19 11.26
CA PHE A 145 -16.09 6.64 11.80
C PHE A 145 -15.80 5.91 13.13
N SER A 146 -16.80 5.91 14.00
CA SER A 146 -16.72 5.29 15.31
C SER A 146 -17.14 3.82 15.30
N SER A 147 -16.78 3.06 16.34
CA SER A 147 -17.26 1.68 16.54
C SER A 147 -18.79 1.61 16.64
N TYR A 148 -19.44 2.67 17.11
CA TYR A 148 -20.91 2.73 17.10
C TYR A 148 -21.49 2.82 15.70
N GLU A 149 -20.88 3.63 14.82
CA GLU A 149 -21.30 3.75 13.41
C GLU A 149 -21.08 2.44 12.65
N ASP A 150 -20.02 1.70 13.00
CA ASP A 150 -19.81 0.34 12.49
C ASP A 150 -20.89 -0.62 12.99
N HIS A 151 -21.18 -0.61 14.30
CA HIS A 151 -22.17 -1.51 14.90
C HIS A 151 -23.57 -1.35 14.29
N ILE A 152 -23.99 -0.11 13.99
CA ILE A 152 -25.28 0.18 13.36
C ILE A 152 -25.23 0.11 11.82
N ALA A 153 -24.11 -0.30 11.24
CA ALA A 153 -23.89 -0.36 9.79
C ALA A 153 -24.26 0.94 9.07
N LYS A 154 -23.83 2.09 9.58
CA LYS A 154 -24.14 3.41 9.02
C LYS A 154 -23.44 3.61 7.68
N ASN A 155 -24.14 4.19 6.70
CA ASN A 155 -23.59 4.49 5.37
C ASN A 155 -22.67 5.73 5.41
N VAL A 156 -21.52 5.60 6.05
CA VAL A 156 -20.47 6.63 6.12
C VAL A 156 -19.20 6.12 5.47
N CYS A 157 -18.38 7.04 4.96
CA CYS A 157 -17.09 6.68 4.37
C CYS A 157 -16.02 7.72 4.69
N VAL A 158 -14.77 7.25 4.71
CA VAL A 158 -13.57 8.08 4.74
C VAL A 158 -12.83 7.86 3.43
N ILE A 159 -12.48 8.94 2.74
CA ILE A 159 -11.91 8.88 1.39
C ILE A 159 -10.47 9.39 1.37
N GLY A 160 -9.68 8.85 0.44
CA GLY A 160 -8.33 9.34 0.16
C GLY A 160 -8.33 10.64 -0.64
N ALA A 161 -7.22 11.37 -0.58
CA ALA A 161 -7.06 12.67 -1.20
C ALA A 161 -7.25 12.64 -2.74
N ASP A 162 -6.81 11.58 -3.41
CA ASP A 162 -6.99 11.45 -4.86
C ASP A 162 -8.45 11.29 -5.28
N ILE A 163 -9.28 10.68 -4.44
CA ILE A 163 -10.73 10.56 -4.68
C ILE A 163 -11.37 11.94 -4.58
N ARG A 164 -11.02 12.74 -3.55
CA ARG A 164 -11.47 14.12 -3.41
C ARG A 164 -11.11 14.93 -4.66
N ASP A 165 -9.84 14.89 -5.08
CA ASP A 165 -9.33 15.67 -6.21
C ASP A 165 -10.06 15.36 -7.52
N ARG A 166 -10.43 14.08 -7.73
CA ARG A 166 -11.13 13.63 -8.94
C ARG A 166 -12.63 13.90 -8.93
N LEU A 167 -13.30 13.77 -7.79
CA LEU A 167 -14.74 13.96 -7.68
C LEU A 167 -15.12 15.42 -7.48
N PHE A 168 -14.40 16.14 -6.64
CA PHE A 168 -14.75 17.49 -6.24
C PHE A 168 -13.79 18.55 -6.81
N GLY A 169 -12.56 18.18 -7.04
CA GLY A 169 -11.43 19.08 -7.35
C GLY A 169 -10.54 19.31 -6.13
N PRO A 170 -9.28 19.74 -6.36
CA PRO A 170 -8.31 19.89 -5.27
C PRO A 170 -8.54 21.14 -4.42
N THR A 171 -9.11 22.18 -5.01
CA THR A 171 -9.26 23.51 -4.38
C THR A 171 -10.62 24.13 -4.68
N ASN A 172 -11.05 24.97 -3.77
CA ASN A 172 -12.17 25.89 -3.98
C ASN A 172 -11.78 27.01 -4.96
N PRO A 173 -12.75 27.78 -5.50
CA PRO A 173 -12.46 28.98 -6.31
C PRO A 173 -11.53 29.99 -5.61
N ASP A 174 -11.57 30.04 -4.28
CA ASP A 174 -10.74 30.91 -3.43
C ASP A 174 -9.32 30.39 -3.21
N GLY A 175 -8.93 29.27 -3.84
CA GLY A 175 -7.59 28.66 -3.69
C GLY A 175 -7.40 27.85 -2.40
N THR A 176 -8.40 27.76 -1.52
CA THR A 176 -8.34 26.94 -0.31
C THR A 176 -8.59 25.46 -0.64
N PRO A 177 -7.98 24.50 0.10
CA PRO A 177 -8.28 23.09 -0.09
C PRO A 177 -9.78 22.82 0.09
N LEU A 178 -10.37 22.04 -0.81
CA LEU A 178 -11.79 21.73 -0.76
C LEU A 178 -12.07 20.68 0.31
N ASP A 179 -12.99 21.00 1.23
CA ASP A 179 -13.49 20.05 2.24
C ASP A 179 -14.62 19.19 1.66
N PRO A 180 -14.47 17.86 1.59
CA PRO A 180 -15.48 16.95 1.11
C PRO A 180 -16.47 16.48 2.20
N VAL A 181 -16.25 16.82 3.47
CA VAL A 181 -17.05 16.33 4.60
C VAL A 181 -18.52 16.76 4.48
N GLY A 182 -19.43 15.86 4.82
CA GLY A 182 -20.89 16.07 4.71
C GLY A 182 -21.46 15.88 3.32
N LYS A 183 -20.63 15.74 2.28
CA LYS A 183 -21.11 15.46 0.92
C LYS A 183 -21.47 13.98 0.77
N LYS A 184 -22.53 13.70 0.00
CA LYS A 184 -22.93 12.31 -0.31
C LYS A 184 -22.34 11.90 -1.65
N ILE A 185 -21.59 10.81 -1.66
CA ILE A 185 -21.05 10.16 -2.85
C ILE A 185 -21.71 8.80 -3.04
N ASN A 186 -21.85 8.34 -4.27
CA ASN A 186 -22.31 6.98 -4.53
C ASN A 186 -21.10 6.09 -4.78
N ILE A 187 -20.95 5.03 -3.99
CA ILE A 187 -19.95 3.98 -4.22
C ILE A 187 -20.71 2.72 -4.64
N ASN A 188 -20.45 2.25 -5.87
CA ASN A 188 -21.15 1.11 -6.46
C ASN A 188 -22.67 1.20 -6.31
N TYR A 189 -23.23 2.38 -6.62
CA TYR A 189 -24.68 2.70 -6.54
C TYR A 189 -25.25 2.83 -5.12
N VAL A 190 -24.48 2.64 -4.07
CA VAL A 190 -24.89 2.86 -2.68
C VAL A 190 -24.45 4.25 -2.24
N PRO A 191 -25.38 5.09 -1.70
CA PRO A 191 -25.01 6.42 -1.21
C PRO A 191 -24.30 6.32 0.15
N PHE A 192 -23.16 7.01 0.25
CA PHE A 192 -22.35 7.18 1.46
C PHE A 192 -22.13 8.65 1.76
N GLU A 193 -22.20 9.00 3.04
CA GLU A 193 -21.82 10.32 3.52
C GLU A 193 -20.33 10.35 3.83
N VAL A 194 -19.59 11.31 3.29
CA VAL A 194 -18.18 11.51 3.58
C VAL A 194 -18.05 12.13 4.97
N VAL A 195 -17.50 11.40 5.93
CA VAL A 195 -17.28 11.87 7.31
C VAL A 195 -15.84 12.31 7.58
N GLY A 196 -14.92 11.92 6.69
CA GLY A 196 -13.53 12.34 6.79
C GLY A 196 -12.77 12.11 5.49
N MET A 197 -11.61 12.73 5.43
CA MET A 197 -10.66 12.60 4.33
C MET A 197 -9.25 12.43 4.87
N TYR A 198 -8.53 11.47 4.29
CA TYR A 198 -7.13 11.25 4.62
C TYR A 198 -6.23 12.33 4.06
N LYS A 199 -5.24 12.71 4.84
CA LYS A 199 -4.14 13.55 4.39
C LYS A 199 -3.38 12.86 3.26
N LYS A 200 -3.03 13.62 2.23
CA LYS A 200 -2.31 13.09 1.09
C LYS A 200 -0.94 12.58 1.50
N MET A 201 -0.67 11.31 1.22
CA MET A 201 0.64 10.71 1.39
C MET A 201 1.48 10.92 0.14
N GLU A 202 2.71 11.41 0.33
CA GLU A 202 3.67 11.64 -0.74
C GLU A 202 5.05 11.13 -0.31
N SER A 203 5.86 10.66 -1.29
CA SER A 203 7.25 10.36 -1.01
C SER A 203 8.04 11.64 -0.70
N GLU A 204 9.13 11.51 0.06
CA GLU A 204 10.02 12.67 0.29
C GLU A 204 10.57 13.25 -1.01
N ALA A 205 10.82 12.39 -2.00
CA ALA A 205 11.31 12.82 -3.30
C ALA A 205 10.26 13.64 -4.06
N ASP A 206 8.99 13.21 -4.03
CA ASP A 206 7.89 13.94 -4.69
C ASP A 206 7.56 15.24 -3.96
N ARG A 207 7.63 15.24 -2.63
CA ARG A 207 7.49 16.46 -1.82
C ARG A 207 8.56 17.49 -2.18
N LYS A 208 9.83 17.09 -2.21
CA LYS A 208 10.96 17.97 -2.58
C LYS A 208 10.81 18.51 -4.02
N LYS A 209 10.38 17.64 -4.95
CA LYS A 209 10.15 18.02 -6.33
C LYS A 209 9.03 19.06 -6.46
N ARG A 210 7.92 18.87 -5.73
CA ARG A 210 6.81 19.82 -5.68
C ARG A 210 7.24 21.17 -5.09
N GLU A 211 7.95 21.16 -3.95
CA GLU A 211 8.48 22.36 -3.33
C GLU A 211 9.40 23.13 -4.28
N TYR A 212 10.26 22.44 -5.02
CA TYR A 212 11.14 23.04 -6.01
C TYR A 212 10.34 23.66 -7.16
N GLN A 213 9.31 22.98 -7.65
CA GLN A 213 8.43 23.51 -8.71
C GLN A 213 7.66 24.75 -8.23
N LEU A 214 7.14 24.74 -7.01
CA LEU A 214 6.46 25.90 -6.43
C LEU A 214 7.40 27.11 -6.30
N LYS A 215 8.64 26.91 -5.85
CA LYS A 215 9.66 27.97 -5.79
C LYS A 215 10.00 28.51 -7.17
N GLN A 216 10.07 27.67 -8.20
CA GLN A 216 10.29 28.12 -9.57
C GLN A 216 9.09 28.90 -10.15
N GLN A 217 7.87 28.52 -9.80
CA GLN A 217 6.67 29.28 -10.23
C GLN A 217 6.59 30.65 -9.58
N GLN A 218 6.96 30.77 -8.30
CA GLN A 218 7.01 32.06 -7.60
C GLN A 218 8.09 33.02 -8.15
N SER A 219 9.18 32.47 -8.68
CA SER A 219 10.27 33.26 -9.25
C SER A 219 10.05 33.66 -10.73
N ARG A 220 9.03 33.10 -11.39
CA ARG A 220 8.66 33.46 -12.78
C ARG A 220 7.44 34.35 -12.80
N SER A 221 7.68 35.64 -12.79
CA SER A 221 6.66 36.67 -13.04
C SER A 221 6.28 36.70 -14.54
N GLY A 222 5.57 35.69 -15.02
CA GLY A 222 5.03 35.64 -16.37
C GLY A 222 3.72 34.86 -16.41
N PRO A 223 2.77 35.19 -17.33
CA PRO A 223 1.51 34.50 -17.43
C PRO A 223 1.81 32.99 -17.62
N ALA A 224 1.23 32.17 -16.76
CA ALA A 224 1.36 30.72 -16.81
C ALA A 224 0.90 30.22 -18.18
N ARG A 225 1.83 29.95 -19.10
CA ARG A 225 1.52 29.09 -20.24
C ARG A 225 1.06 27.80 -19.65
N GLY A 226 -0.20 27.43 -19.91
CA GLY A 226 -0.81 26.19 -19.49
C GLY A 226 0.12 25.03 -19.80
N GLY A 227 0.93 24.69 -18.82
CA GLY A 227 1.75 23.48 -18.87
C GLY A 227 0.75 22.35 -18.97
N THR A 228 0.64 21.75 -20.15
CA THR A 228 0.08 20.42 -20.31
C THR A 228 0.60 19.63 -19.15
N PHE A 229 -0.32 19.19 -18.25
CA PHE A 229 -0.01 18.18 -17.27
C PHE A 229 0.58 17.02 -18.05
N GLY A 230 1.91 17.04 -18.20
CA GLY A 230 2.63 16.00 -18.89
C GLY A 230 2.09 14.72 -18.32
N ARG A 231 1.64 13.83 -19.17
CA ARG A 231 1.48 12.43 -18.88
C ARG A 231 2.77 12.00 -18.22
N SER A 232 2.88 12.30 -16.93
CA SER A 232 3.90 11.81 -16.05
C SER A 232 3.89 10.30 -16.28
N SER A 233 4.95 9.81 -16.87
CA SER A 233 5.19 8.41 -17.10
C SER A 233 4.68 7.66 -15.88
N ARG A 234 3.89 6.64 -16.12
CA ARG A 234 3.27 5.72 -15.16
C ARG A 234 4.30 5.08 -14.21
N HIS A 235 5.07 5.87 -13.53
CA HIS A 235 5.53 5.52 -12.21
C HIS A 235 4.24 5.60 -11.39
N ARG A 236 3.55 4.47 -11.27
CA ARG A 236 2.47 4.32 -10.30
C ARG A 236 3.07 4.81 -9.00
N ASP A 237 2.69 6.02 -8.62
CA ASP A 237 3.05 6.61 -7.35
C ASP A 237 2.78 5.52 -6.31
N ARG A 238 3.79 5.11 -5.54
CA ARG A 238 3.67 4.03 -4.56
C ARG A 238 2.57 4.33 -3.55
N PHE A 239 2.33 5.62 -3.33
CA PHE A 239 1.27 6.12 -2.48
C PHE A 239 -0.08 6.24 -3.17
N TRP A 240 -0.16 6.02 -4.50
CA TRP A 240 -1.43 6.13 -5.23
C TRP A 240 -2.52 5.23 -4.67
N GLN A 241 -2.18 4.01 -4.28
CA GLN A 241 -3.14 3.09 -3.69
C GLN A 241 -3.67 3.62 -2.37
N ARG A 242 -2.81 4.19 -1.52
CA ARG A 242 -3.21 4.77 -0.22
C ARG A 242 -3.98 6.07 -0.35
N ASN A 243 -3.68 6.87 -1.37
CA ASN A 243 -4.40 8.12 -1.66
C ASN A 243 -5.73 7.89 -2.40
N ASN A 244 -5.93 6.69 -3.00
CA ASN A 244 -7.13 6.34 -3.77
C ASN A 244 -7.90 5.19 -3.10
N VAL A 245 -8.02 5.23 -1.78
CA VAL A 245 -8.75 4.27 -0.94
C VAL A 245 -10.03 4.91 -0.42
N ALA A 246 -11.07 4.08 -0.28
CA ALA A 246 -12.28 4.44 0.45
C ALA A 246 -12.52 3.38 1.55
N HIS A 247 -12.53 3.83 2.80
CA HIS A 247 -12.86 2.99 3.95
C HIS A 247 -14.29 3.23 4.40
N VAL A 248 -14.98 2.14 4.67
CA VAL A 248 -16.34 2.14 5.21
C VAL A 248 -16.41 1.22 6.43
N PRO A 249 -17.41 1.34 7.30
CA PRO A 249 -17.57 0.41 8.40
C PRO A 249 -17.70 -1.04 7.90
N LEU A 250 -17.08 -2.00 8.58
CA LEU A 250 -17.06 -3.41 8.20
C LEU A 250 -18.46 -3.97 8.06
N ASN A 251 -19.32 -3.69 9.05
CA ASN A 251 -20.71 -4.15 9.05
C ASN A 251 -21.51 -3.55 7.89
N THR A 252 -21.24 -2.30 7.49
CA THR A 252 -21.86 -1.68 6.32
C THR A 252 -21.43 -2.38 5.03
N MET A 253 -20.15 -2.69 4.90
CA MET A 253 -19.62 -3.45 3.76
C MET A 253 -20.31 -4.80 3.67
N TRP A 254 -20.37 -5.54 4.78
CA TRP A 254 -21.00 -6.85 4.82
C TRP A 254 -22.49 -6.80 4.45
N MET A 255 -23.26 -5.89 5.06
CA MET A 255 -24.70 -5.79 4.82
C MET A 255 -25.06 -5.33 3.41
N LYS A 256 -24.28 -4.42 2.82
CA LYS A 256 -24.60 -3.81 1.52
C LYS A 256 -23.99 -4.54 0.31
N PHE A 257 -22.85 -5.20 0.50
CA PHE A 257 -22.07 -5.78 -0.60
C PHE A 257 -21.85 -7.30 -0.45
N ARG A 258 -22.53 -7.94 0.47
CA ARG A 258 -22.43 -9.35 0.84
C ARG A 258 -22.37 -10.33 -0.33
N MET A 259 -23.19 -10.12 -1.37
CA MET A 259 -23.29 -11.06 -2.49
C MET A 259 -22.01 -11.15 -3.35
N ALA A 260 -21.06 -10.26 -3.18
CA ALA A 260 -19.85 -10.27 -3.98
C ALA A 260 -18.62 -10.82 -3.24
N THR A 261 -18.64 -10.88 -1.92
CA THR A 261 -17.54 -11.49 -1.16
C THR A 261 -17.63 -13.03 -1.20
N SER A 262 -18.82 -13.59 -1.30
CA SER A 262 -19.01 -15.03 -1.47
C SER A 262 -18.68 -15.57 -2.87
N SER A 263 -18.58 -14.69 -3.88
CA SER A 263 -18.30 -15.11 -5.26
C SER A 263 -16.83 -14.99 -5.68
N SER A 264 -15.95 -14.45 -4.85
CA SER A 264 -14.54 -14.25 -5.23
C SER A 264 -13.64 -15.45 -4.94
N SER A 265 -14.10 -16.48 -4.25
CA SER A 265 -13.36 -17.74 -4.08
C SER A 265 -13.64 -18.77 -5.16
N SER A 266 -14.64 -18.57 -6.04
CA SER A 266 -14.79 -19.42 -7.22
C SER A 266 -13.92 -18.90 -8.34
N SER A 267 -12.87 -19.65 -8.63
CA SER A 267 -12.00 -19.54 -9.82
C SER A 267 -12.82 -19.21 -11.05
N ILE A 268 -12.34 -18.29 -11.90
CA ILE A 268 -12.91 -17.96 -13.23
C ILE A 268 -13.15 -19.21 -14.10
N LYS A 269 -12.63 -20.36 -13.71
CA LYS A 269 -12.85 -21.65 -14.38
C LYS A 269 -14.29 -22.20 -14.28
N ASP A 270 -15.06 -21.85 -13.26
CA ASP A 270 -16.39 -22.43 -13.04
C ASP A 270 -17.54 -21.69 -13.76
N ARG A 271 -17.28 -20.56 -14.41
CA ARG A 271 -18.29 -19.84 -15.20
C ARG A 271 -18.63 -20.51 -16.54
N PHE A 272 -17.90 -21.55 -16.94
CA PHE A 272 -18.14 -22.29 -18.20
C PHE A 272 -18.62 -23.73 -18.01
N SER A 273 -18.77 -24.24 -16.80
CA SER A 273 -19.38 -25.55 -16.59
C SER A 273 -20.88 -25.42 -16.28
N THR A 274 -21.63 -25.65 -17.32
CA THR A 274 -23.10 -25.88 -17.27
C THR A 274 -23.34 -27.19 -16.54
N SER A 275 -23.46 -27.17 -15.21
CA SER A 275 -24.17 -28.26 -14.54
C SER A 275 -24.90 -27.73 -13.31
N LYS A 276 -26.21 -27.91 -13.41
CA LYS A 276 -27.21 -27.66 -12.41
C LYS A 276 -26.90 -28.41 -11.09
N SER A 277 -26.84 -27.64 -10.01
CA SER A 277 -27.47 -28.05 -8.75
C SER A 277 -27.74 -26.78 -7.96
N SER A 278 -28.97 -26.29 -8.07
CA SER A 278 -29.52 -25.26 -7.20
C SER A 278 -29.88 -25.90 -5.87
N GLU A 279 -28.88 -26.17 -5.03
CA GLU A 279 -29.13 -26.26 -3.61
C GLU A 279 -29.15 -24.86 -3.04
N PRO A 280 -30.13 -24.48 -2.18
CA PRO A 280 -30.14 -23.19 -1.53
C PRO A 280 -28.89 -23.10 -0.66
N GLU A 281 -27.97 -22.16 -0.97
CA GLU A 281 -26.82 -21.86 -0.12
C GLU A 281 -27.34 -21.62 1.29
N VAL A 282 -27.01 -22.54 2.17
CA VAL A 282 -27.25 -22.41 3.61
C VAL A 282 -26.48 -21.17 4.05
N PHE A 283 -27.23 -20.22 4.57
CA PHE A 283 -26.77 -18.95 5.06
C PHE A 283 -25.66 -19.15 6.09
N ALA A 284 -24.40 -18.98 5.69
CA ALA A 284 -23.29 -19.02 6.63
C ALA A 284 -23.41 -17.79 7.56
N PRO A 285 -23.50 -18.00 8.89
CA PRO A 285 -23.75 -16.90 9.84
C PRO A 285 -22.59 -15.93 9.96
N ASP A 286 -21.37 -16.28 9.50
CA ASP A 286 -20.19 -15.46 9.63
C ASP A 286 -19.66 -14.93 8.31
N PRO A 287 -19.41 -13.60 8.21
CA PRO A 287 -18.83 -13.03 7.01
C PRO A 287 -17.36 -13.46 6.90
N LYS A 288 -17.01 -14.12 5.77
CA LYS A 288 -15.61 -14.32 5.40
C LYS A 288 -14.93 -12.97 5.21
N LEU A 289 -13.76 -12.84 5.78
CA LEU A 289 -12.88 -11.70 5.60
C LEU A 289 -11.99 -11.90 4.36
N SER A 290 -11.56 -10.80 3.77
CA SER A 290 -10.55 -10.85 2.72
C SER A 290 -9.15 -10.96 3.29
N ASP A 291 -8.90 -10.22 4.37
CA ASP A 291 -7.63 -10.17 5.08
C ASP A 291 -7.93 -9.88 6.57
N LEU A 292 -7.02 -10.27 7.44
CA LEU A 292 -7.06 -9.91 8.85
C LEU A 292 -5.72 -9.28 9.22
N ASP A 293 -5.72 -7.97 9.37
CA ASP A 293 -4.52 -7.23 9.73
C ASP A 293 -4.39 -7.13 11.24
N VAL A 294 -3.20 -7.36 11.75
CA VAL A 294 -2.89 -7.23 13.17
C VAL A 294 -1.55 -6.50 13.34
N LYS A 295 -1.43 -5.74 14.41
CA LYS A 295 -0.21 -5.01 14.75
C LYS A 295 0.30 -5.51 16.09
N ALA A 296 1.57 -5.93 16.12
CA ALA A 296 2.24 -6.32 17.36
C ALA A 296 2.59 -5.07 18.19
N LEU A 297 2.77 -5.24 19.51
CA LEU A 297 3.19 -4.17 20.40
C LEU A 297 4.55 -3.57 19.99
N ASN A 298 5.49 -4.40 19.55
CA ASN A 298 6.82 -4.02 19.10
C ASN A 298 7.34 -5.05 18.09
N VAL A 299 8.33 -4.67 17.30
CA VAL A 299 9.02 -5.58 16.36
C VAL A 299 9.72 -6.72 17.09
N ASP A 300 10.27 -6.50 18.29
CA ASP A 300 10.99 -7.52 19.06
C ASP A 300 10.10 -8.67 19.54
N VAL A 301 8.81 -8.44 19.67
CA VAL A 301 7.84 -9.46 20.08
C VAL A 301 7.08 -10.08 18.90
N LEU A 302 7.42 -9.69 17.66
CA LEU A 302 6.70 -10.09 16.45
C LEU A 302 6.59 -11.63 16.32
N GLU A 303 7.68 -12.36 16.48
CA GLU A 303 7.67 -13.84 16.40
C GLU A 303 6.79 -14.47 17.50
N LYS A 304 6.86 -13.90 18.72
CA LYS A 304 6.01 -14.39 19.82
C LYS A 304 4.55 -14.08 19.57
N ALA A 305 4.27 -12.89 19.01
CA ALA A 305 2.92 -12.50 18.61
C ALA A 305 2.38 -13.43 17.52
N MET A 306 3.18 -13.76 16.49
CA MET A 306 2.80 -14.75 15.47
C MET A 306 2.51 -16.13 16.09
N GLY A 307 3.30 -16.56 17.08
CA GLY A 307 3.04 -17.80 17.82
C GLY A 307 1.71 -17.76 18.58
N GLN A 308 1.36 -16.63 19.23
CA GLN A 308 0.05 -16.47 19.88
C GLN A 308 -1.08 -16.47 18.87
N ILE A 309 -0.94 -15.75 17.75
CA ILE A 309 -1.94 -15.72 16.69
C ILE A 309 -2.18 -17.13 16.15
N ARG A 310 -1.11 -17.86 15.82
CA ARG A 310 -1.21 -19.24 15.32
C ARG A 310 -1.98 -20.14 16.30
N ASN A 311 -1.67 -20.08 17.59
CA ASN A 311 -2.36 -20.88 18.60
C ASN A 311 -3.85 -20.55 18.70
N VAL A 312 -4.22 -19.27 18.62
CA VAL A 312 -5.63 -18.84 18.66
C VAL A 312 -6.35 -19.27 17.39
N MET A 313 -5.77 -19.01 16.21
CA MET A 313 -6.34 -19.34 14.91
C MET A 313 -6.51 -20.88 14.74
N THR A 314 -5.47 -21.66 15.03
CA THR A 314 -5.56 -23.13 14.96
C THR A 314 -6.67 -23.67 15.86
N ARG A 315 -6.90 -23.02 17.02
CA ARG A 315 -7.96 -23.43 17.93
C ARG A 315 -9.35 -23.09 17.40
N SER A 316 -9.53 -21.91 16.81
CA SER A 316 -10.81 -21.51 16.22
C SER A 316 -11.14 -22.29 14.95
N HIS A 317 -10.12 -22.73 14.20
CA HIS A 317 -10.25 -23.52 12.98
C HIS A 317 -10.22 -25.05 13.22
N ASN A 318 -10.50 -25.52 14.44
CA ASN A 318 -10.55 -26.95 14.79
C ASN A 318 -9.26 -27.74 14.42
N GLY A 319 -8.11 -27.08 14.53
CA GLY A 319 -6.81 -27.69 14.24
C GLY A 319 -6.43 -27.67 12.76
N ILE A 320 -7.14 -26.96 11.91
CA ILE A 320 -6.80 -26.76 10.49
C ILE A 320 -5.91 -25.53 10.36
N GLU A 321 -4.79 -25.66 9.66
CA GLU A 321 -3.88 -24.55 9.35
C GLU A 321 -4.19 -24.04 7.94
N ASP A 322 -5.28 -23.29 7.78
CA ASP A 322 -5.77 -22.71 6.53
C ASP A 322 -5.46 -21.20 6.40
N PHE A 323 -4.42 -20.76 7.08
CA PHE A 323 -3.98 -19.37 7.09
C PHE A 323 -2.47 -19.25 7.00
N SER A 324 -2.01 -18.15 6.42
CA SER A 324 -0.59 -17.80 6.35
C SER A 324 -0.33 -16.41 6.89
N PHE A 325 0.92 -16.16 7.32
CA PHE A 325 1.36 -14.87 7.83
C PHE A 325 2.25 -14.20 6.82
N ARG A 326 1.91 -12.97 6.50
CA ARG A 326 2.73 -12.10 5.66
C ARG A 326 3.23 -10.93 6.48
N THR A 327 4.52 -10.94 6.79
CA THR A 327 5.21 -9.84 7.46
C THR A 327 6.03 -9.06 6.46
N GLN A 328 6.45 -7.86 6.85
CA GLN A 328 7.31 -7.04 6.00
C GLN A 328 8.67 -7.69 5.74
N GLU A 329 9.21 -8.39 6.71
CA GLU A 329 10.44 -9.15 6.55
C GLU A 329 10.30 -10.27 5.51
N SER A 330 9.20 -11.01 5.53
CA SER A 330 8.91 -12.05 4.54
C SER A 330 8.79 -11.47 3.12
N VAL A 331 8.19 -10.29 2.98
CA VAL A 331 8.09 -9.57 1.70
C VAL A 331 9.47 -9.16 1.19
N LEU A 332 10.31 -8.58 2.05
CA LEU A 332 11.69 -8.19 1.70
C LEU A 332 12.55 -9.40 1.33
N THR A 333 12.43 -10.49 2.07
CA THR A 333 13.14 -11.75 1.79
C THR A 333 12.73 -12.32 0.43
N ASN A 334 11.46 -12.30 0.10
CA ASN A 334 10.95 -12.75 -1.20
C ASN A 334 11.43 -11.88 -2.35
N ILE A 335 11.47 -10.55 -2.17
CA ILE A 335 12.01 -9.61 -3.16
C ILE A 335 13.50 -9.90 -3.38
N ASN A 336 14.29 -10.06 -2.32
CA ASN A 336 15.72 -10.35 -2.41
C ASN A 336 15.99 -11.71 -3.09
N LYS A 337 15.20 -12.75 -2.80
CA LYS A 337 15.27 -14.03 -3.50
C LYS A 337 15.02 -13.88 -5.01
N ARG A 338 14.02 -13.10 -5.42
CA ARG A 338 13.72 -12.85 -6.84
C ARG A 338 14.81 -12.04 -7.52
N LEU A 339 15.39 -11.03 -6.85
CA LEU A 339 16.51 -10.24 -7.37
C LEU A 339 17.76 -11.10 -7.56
N ASN A 340 18.11 -11.94 -6.58
CA ASN A 340 19.25 -12.85 -6.68
C ASN A 340 19.06 -13.87 -7.82
N SER A 341 17.86 -14.41 -7.98
CA SER A 341 17.54 -15.31 -9.10
C SER A 341 17.71 -14.60 -10.46
N ALA A 342 17.27 -13.35 -10.57
CA ALA A 342 17.45 -12.54 -11.79
C ALA A 342 18.93 -12.22 -12.09
N GLN A 343 19.75 -12.01 -11.04
CA GLN A 343 21.19 -11.78 -11.20
C GLN A 343 21.94 -13.06 -11.64
N ILE A 344 21.56 -14.22 -11.12
CA ILE A 344 22.10 -15.52 -11.53
C ILE A 344 21.81 -15.77 -13.00
N ILE A 345 20.58 -15.51 -13.45
CA ILE A 345 20.19 -15.66 -14.87
C ILE A 345 21.01 -14.71 -15.77
N ARG A 346 21.26 -13.47 -15.34
CA ARG A 346 22.14 -12.54 -16.08
C ARG A 346 23.59 -13.01 -16.13
N GLY A 347 24.11 -13.60 -15.04
CA GLY A 347 25.47 -14.14 -15.01
C GLY A 347 25.69 -15.40 -15.86
N ILE A 348 24.61 -16.11 -16.20
CA ILE A 348 24.67 -17.30 -17.08
C ILE A 348 24.61 -16.89 -18.57
N ILE A 349 24.01 -15.73 -18.88
CA ILE A 349 23.84 -15.22 -20.26
C ILE A 349 25.04 -14.34 -20.69
N ALA A 350 25.85 -13.81 -19.74
CA ALA A 350 27.06 -13.05 -20.02
C ALA A 350 28.28 -13.95 -20.08
#